data_d21ffa80c19fd2a908aac48fec54e7ea
#
_entry.id   d21ffa80c19fd2a908aac48fec54e7ea
#
_cell.length_a   1.000
_cell.length_b   1.000
_cell.length_c   1.000
_cell.angle_alpha   90.00
_cell.angle_beta   90.00
_cell.angle_gamma   90.00
#
_symmetry.space_group_name_H-M   'P 1'
#
loop_
_entity.id
_entity.type
_entity.pdbx_description
1 polymer ?
#
loop_
_entity_poly.entity_id
_entity_poly.type
_entity_poly.pdbx_seq_one_letter_code
_entity_poly.pdbx_strand_id
1 'polypeptide(L)'
;MRLRFLNVLTAVVLMCIFSSHANAQTKDVFKTKLDNGMTVILEEGHSARVVAFQMFVRAGSADENDKEAGIAHVFEHMLFKGTEKRKVGQIAGEVEAAGGYINAYTSYDQTVYHLAVASRYFDTGLDIISDAIQRSSFDPDELKKELEVVLEEIRMGEDNPGRKLYKNIFSTAYTTHPYKRPVIGFTDTVKTFSREQILDFFKKWYIPNNMVLVVVGDFDKNKALDAIKNSFKDFKPAPEPHKPRPAEPSQKELKTNIAEDEIKETHLGMAFHIPEMSHPDTYVIDVLANILGQGESSRLYQGIKEKQQLVHSISTYAMTPKEPGVFFVNATLEAKNAKRTIEEVLKEIYSIKHNGVSVTELSKAKLNLESDFVYERETMEGRAGQLGHFEVTAGDIAYEKQYLEGISKVTSED
;
A
#
# COMPACT_ATOMS: atom_id res chain seq x y z
N MET A 1 -51.27 -37.70 -12.94
CA MET A 1 -50.31 -37.05 -13.89
C MET A 1 -50.37 -35.53 -13.91
N ARG A 2 -51.47 -34.88 -13.50
CA ARG A 2 -51.61 -33.39 -13.50
C ARG A 2 -50.94 -32.67 -12.30
N LEU A 3 -50.72 -33.31 -11.16
CA LEU A 3 -50.10 -32.70 -9.97
C LEU A 3 -48.57 -32.57 -10.04
N ARG A 4 -47.88 -33.40 -10.84
CA ARG A 4 -46.41 -33.33 -10.98
C ARG A 4 -45.95 -32.21 -11.92
N PHE A 5 -46.81 -31.80 -12.88
CA PHE A 5 -46.51 -30.67 -13.79
C PHE A 5 -46.61 -29.30 -13.10
N LEU A 6 -47.51 -29.17 -12.12
CA LEU A 6 -47.70 -27.92 -11.41
C LEU A 6 -46.51 -27.57 -10.50
N ASN A 7 -45.90 -28.60 -9.84
CA ASN A 7 -44.75 -28.43 -8.98
C ASN A 7 -43.45 -28.10 -9.75
N VAL A 8 -43.30 -28.56 -10.98
CA VAL A 8 -42.15 -28.24 -11.83
C VAL A 8 -42.24 -26.80 -12.35
N LEU A 9 -43.47 -26.35 -12.71
CA LEU A 9 -43.67 -24.98 -13.19
C LEU A 9 -43.46 -23.94 -12.05
N THR A 10 -43.88 -24.26 -10.82
CA THR A 10 -43.68 -23.41 -9.64
C THR A 10 -42.21 -23.33 -9.23
N ALA A 11 -41.43 -24.41 -9.35
CA ALA A 11 -39.99 -24.42 -9.09
C ALA A 11 -39.21 -23.62 -10.15
N VAL A 12 -39.60 -23.68 -11.42
CA VAL A 12 -38.95 -22.87 -12.49
C VAL A 12 -39.30 -21.39 -12.36
N VAL A 13 -40.51 -21.05 -11.97
CA VAL A 13 -40.92 -19.64 -11.74
C VAL A 13 -40.23 -19.08 -10.47
N LEU A 14 -40.04 -19.88 -9.40
CA LEU A 14 -39.24 -19.46 -8.23
C LEU A 14 -37.75 -19.32 -8.56
N MET A 15 -37.19 -20.15 -9.45
CA MET A 15 -35.79 -20.02 -9.91
C MET A 15 -35.54 -18.79 -10.79
N CYS A 16 -36.57 -18.35 -11.56
CA CYS A 16 -36.48 -17.13 -12.36
C CYS A 16 -36.68 -15.83 -11.57
N ILE A 17 -37.24 -15.89 -10.35
CA ILE A 17 -37.42 -14.69 -9.49
C ILE A 17 -36.17 -14.41 -8.65
N PHE A 18 -35.28 -15.38 -8.44
CA PHE A 18 -33.97 -15.17 -7.74
C PHE A 18 -32.83 -14.77 -8.67
N SER A 19 -33.10 -14.58 -9.97
CA SER A 19 -32.18 -13.86 -10.87
C SER A 19 -32.41 -12.35 -10.81
N SER A 20 -32.77 -11.80 -9.67
CA SER A 20 -32.56 -10.40 -9.40
C SER A 20 -31.03 -10.24 -9.36
N HIS A 21 -30.48 -9.78 -10.48
CA HIS A 21 -29.17 -9.22 -10.56
C HIS A 21 -29.06 -8.25 -9.39
N ALA A 22 -28.24 -8.60 -8.40
CA ALA A 22 -27.63 -7.60 -7.59
C ALA A 22 -26.79 -6.79 -8.58
N ASN A 23 -27.41 -5.79 -9.20
CA ASN A 23 -26.68 -4.66 -9.72
C ASN A 23 -25.96 -4.10 -8.49
N ALA A 24 -24.74 -4.55 -8.24
CA ALA A 24 -23.81 -3.79 -7.48
C ALA A 24 -23.77 -2.44 -8.22
N GLN A 25 -24.55 -1.48 -7.71
CA GLN A 25 -24.47 -0.10 -8.14
C GLN A 25 -23.01 0.24 -7.99
N THR A 26 -22.29 0.36 -9.10
CA THR A 26 -20.95 0.94 -9.11
C THR A 26 -21.15 2.33 -8.52
N LYS A 27 -20.77 2.49 -7.26
CA LYS A 27 -20.84 3.79 -6.60
C LYS A 27 -20.09 4.77 -7.47
N ASP A 28 -20.71 5.91 -7.76
CA ASP A 28 -20.17 6.87 -8.71
C ASP A 28 -18.99 7.60 -8.07
N VAL A 29 -17.77 7.18 -8.41
CA VAL A 29 -16.56 7.84 -7.93
C VAL A 29 -16.41 9.16 -8.65
N PHE A 30 -16.47 10.25 -7.90
CA PHE A 30 -16.29 11.59 -8.42
C PHE A 30 -14.85 12.06 -8.18
N LYS A 31 -14.13 12.36 -9.27
CA LYS A 31 -12.77 12.91 -9.24
C LYS A 31 -12.77 14.33 -9.81
N THR A 32 -12.14 15.25 -9.12
CA THR A 32 -11.96 16.63 -9.58
C THR A 32 -10.62 17.19 -9.14
N LYS A 33 -10.21 18.29 -9.74
CA LYS A 33 -9.03 19.06 -9.35
C LYS A 33 -9.50 20.44 -8.88
N LEU A 34 -9.08 20.86 -7.70
CA LEU A 34 -9.36 22.19 -7.16
C LEU A 34 -8.53 23.27 -7.88
N ASP A 35 -8.92 24.55 -7.74
CA ASP A 35 -8.20 25.68 -8.35
C ASP A 35 -6.75 25.79 -7.89
N ASN A 36 -6.44 25.31 -6.69
CA ASN A 36 -5.06 25.24 -6.16
C ASN A 36 -4.29 23.99 -6.62
N GLY A 37 -4.87 23.17 -7.49
CA GLY A 37 -4.22 22.01 -8.07
C GLY A 37 -4.36 20.71 -7.27
N MET A 38 -4.98 20.72 -6.07
CA MET A 38 -5.20 19.50 -5.28
C MET A 38 -6.22 18.60 -5.97
N THR A 39 -5.92 17.31 -6.06
CA THR A 39 -6.87 16.31 -6.55
C THR A 39 -7.79 15.92 -5.39
N VAL A 40 -9.10 15.84 -5.66
CA VAL A 40 -10.12 15.39 -4.72
C VAL A 40 -10.90 14.24 -5.35
N ILE A 41 -11.02 13.14 -4.61
CA ILE A 41 -11.77 11.94 -4.98
C ILE A 41 -12.84 11.71 -3.91
N LEU A 42 -14.10 11.65 -4.33
CA LEU A 42 -15.25 11.45 -3.45
C LEU A 42 -16.03 10.22 -3.88
N GLU A 43 -16.33 9.33 -2.93
CA GLU A 43 -17.27 8.24 -3.13
C GLU A 43 -18.33 8.27 -2.02
N GLU A 44 -19.53 8.78 -2.37
CA GLU A 44 -20.68 8.81 -1.48
C GLU A 44 -21.27 7.42 -1.30
N GLY A 45 -21.51 7.01 -0.04
CA GLY A 45 -22.06 5.70 0.26
C GLY A 45 -22.66 5.61 1.65
N HIS A 46 -23.95 5.19 1.73
CA HIS A 46 -24.74 5.21 2.96
C HIS A 46 -24.90 3.82 3.61
N SER A 47 -24.00 2.86 3.29
CA SER A 47 -24.07 1.50 3.86
C SER A 47 -23.67 1.46 5.35
N ALA A 48 -22.82 2.39 5.79
CA ALA A 48 -22.41 2.56 7.18
C ALA A 48 -22.34 4.07 7.49
N ARG A 49 -22.67 4.45 8.73
CA ARG A 49 -22.63 5.86 9.15
C ARG A 49 -21.21 6.29 9.57
N VAL A 50 -20.28 6.11 8.65
CA VAL A 50 -18.84 6.41 8.85
C VAL A 50 -18.33 7.14 7.61
N VAL A 51 -17.38 8.03 7.82
CA VAL A 51 -16.61 8.70 6.74
C VAL A 51 -15.14 8.48 6.99
N ALA A 52 -14.43 8.03 5.95
CA ALA A 52 -12.98 7.93 5.92
C ALA A 52 -12.40 9.07 5.07
N PHE A 53 -11.40 9.74 5.62
CA PHE A 53 -10.59 10.74 4.94
C PHE A 53 -9.18 10.19 4.80
N GLN A 54 -8.62 10.23 3.60
CA GLN A 54 -7.22 9.90 3.37
C GLN A 54 -6.55 10.99 2.54
N MET A 55 -5.50 11.58 3.10
CA MET A 55 -4.66 12.54 2.42
C MET A 55 -3.37 11.88 1.97
N PHE A 56 -3.24 11.71 0.68
CA PHE A 56 -2.03 11.18 0.04
C PHE A 56 -1.13 12.34 -0.36
N VAL A 57 0.10 12.32 0.10
CA VAL A 57 1.16 13.20 -0.34
C VAL A 57 2.06 12.41 -1.27
N ARG A 58 2.28 12.90 -2.50
CA ARG A 58 3.17 12.26 -3.48
C ARG A 58 4.64 12.53 -3.11
N ALA A 59 5.02 12.10 -1.93
CA ALA A 59 6.37 12.16 -1.41
C ALA A 59 6.57 11.03 -0.41
N GLY A 60 7.62 10.25 -0.59
CA GLY A 60 8.03 9.17 0.28
C GLY A 60 9.55 9.07 0.37
N SER A 61 10.06 7.96 0.89
CA SER A 61 11.50 7.80 1.09
C SER A 61 12.32 7.79 -0.20
N ALA A 62 11.70 7.54 -1.35
CA ALA A 62 12.40 7.61 -2.64
C ALA A 62 12.69 9.05 -3.10
N ASP A 63 12.00 10.03 -2.52
CA ASP A 63 12.18 11.46 -2.84
C ASP A 63 13.25 12.13 -1.96
N GLU A 64 13.82 11.38 -1.03
CA GLU A 64 14.91 11.80 -0.15
C GLU A 64 16.27 11.66 -0.84
N ASN A 65 17.23 12.45 -0.42
CA ASN A 65 18.65 12.18 -0.70
C ASN A 65 19.30 11.39 0.44
N ASP A 66 20.56 11.00 0.27
CA ASP A 66 21.26 10.16 1.26
C ASP A 66 21.43 10.84 2.65
N LYS A 67 21.36 12.19 2.71
CA LYS A 67 21.43 12.94 3.98
C LYS A 67 20.06 13.17 4.62
N GLU A 68 18.99 12.94 3.84
CA GLU A 68 17.61 13.09 4.25
C GLU A 68 16.93 11.72 4.52
N ALA A 69 17.69 10.62 4.39
CA ALA A 69 17.12 9.28 4.53
C ALA A 69 16.41 9.09 5.88
N GLY A 70 15.09 8.88 5.82
CA GLY A 70 14.19 8.75 6.96
C GLY A 70 13.40 10.02 7.32
N ILE A 71 13.63 11.15 6.61
CA ILE A 71 12.94 12.41 6.94
C ILE A 71 11.44 12.32 6.68
N ALA A 72 11.00 11.61 5.63
CA ALA A 72 9.58 11.42 5.33
C ALA A 72 8.87 10.64 6.45
N HIS A 73 9.54 9.65 7.03
CA HIS A 73 9.00 8.88 8.16
C HIS A 73 8.97 9.69 9.46
N VAL A 74 10.02 10.43 9.78
CA VAL A 74 10.01 11.37 10.92
C VAL A 74 8.92 12.42 10.74
N PHE A 75 8.70 12.90 9.52
CA PHE A 75 7.64 13.85 9.21
C PHE A 75 6.25 13.25 9.45
N GLU A 76 6.04 11.99 9.11
CA GLU A 76 4.80 11.25 9.41
C GLU A 76 4.48 11.30 10.90
N HIS A 77 5.45 11.01 11.78
CA HIS A 77 5.31 11.08 13.23
C HIS A 77 4.94 12.49 13.73
N MET A 78 5.45 13.50 13.03
CA MET A 78 5.31 14.89 13.47
C MET A 78 4.01 15.56 13.08
N LEU A 79 3.33 15.12 11.99
CA LEU A 79 2.21 15.88 11.42
C LEU A 79 1.06 16.09 12.40
N PHE A 80 0.76 15.07 13.22
CA PHE A 80 -0.34 15.11 14.18
C PHE A 80 0.08 15.55 15.59
N LYS A 81 1.33 16.03 15.78
CA LYS A 81 1.86 16.48 17.08
C LYS A 81 1.53 17.94 17.41
N GLY A 82 0.52 18.50 16.75
CA GLY A 82 0.01 19.83 17.01
C GLY A 82 0.10 20.77 15.81
N THR A 83 -0.75 21.76 15.84
CA THR A 83 -0.88 22.78 14.80
C THR A 83 -0.88 24.18 15.47
N GLU A 84 -1.00 25.24 14.65
CA GLU A 84 -1.24 26.58 15.19
C GLU A 84 -2.55 26.67 15.99
N LYS A 85 -3.54 25.81 15.64
CA LYS A 85 -4.88 25.78 16.26
C LYS A 85 -4.99 24.77 17.41
N ARG A 86 -4.26 23.66 17.32
CA ARG A 86 -4.38 22.50 18.21
C ARG A 86 -3.07 22.19 18.93
N LYS A 87 -3.13 22.06 20.25
CA LYS A 87 -1.99 21.63 21.06
C LYS A 87 -1.67 20.14 20.81
N VAL A 88 -0.48 19.75 21.22
CA VAL A 88 -0.05 18.33 21.22
C VAL A 88 -1.08 17.46 21.95
N GLY A 89 -1.45 16.33 21.33
CA GLY A 89 -2.46 15.40 21.84
C GLY A 89 -3.91 15.80 21.58
N GLN A 90 -4.19 17.04 21.20
CA GLN A 90 -5.56 17.52 21.00
C GLN A 90 -6.20 16.91 19.74
N ILE A 91 -5.42 16.72 18.67
CA ILE A 91 -5.91 16.06 17.45
C ILE A 91 -6.43 14.65 17.77
N ALA A 92 -5.62 13.82 18.43
CA ALA A 92 -6.02 12.47 18.82
C ALA A 92 -7.26 12.48 19.73
N GLY A 93 -7.30 13.38 20.73
CA GLY A 93 -8.44 13.49 21.62
C GLY A 93 -9.74 13.93 20.92
N GLU A 94 -9.68 14.84 19.92
CA GLU A 94 -10.86 15.24 19.14
C GLU A 94 -11.35 14.09 18.24
N VAL A 95 -10.46 13.30 17.66
CA VAL A 95 -10.82 12.12 16.86
C VAL A 95 -11.44 11.02 17.72
N GLU A 96 -10.85 10.73 18.88
CA GLU A 96 -11.40 9.78 19.86
C GLU A 96 -12.79 10.21 20.36
N ALA A 97 -12.97 11.49 20.66
CA ALA A 97 -14.27 12.06 21.08
C ALA A 97 -15.33 11.95 19.96
N ALA A 98 -14.91 11.96 18.70
CA ALA A 98 -15.77 11.70 17.54
C ALA A 98 -16.04 10.19 17.30
N GLY A 99 -15.53 9.30 18.16
CA GLY A 99 -15.64 7.85 18.02
C GLY A 99 -14.84 7.31 16.83
N GLY A 100 -13.78 8.01 16.47
CA GLY A 100 -12.93 7.70 15.31
C GLY A 100 -11.54 7.24 15.71
N TYR A 101 -10.73 7.06 14.70
CA TYR A 101 -9.29 6.84 14.86
C TYR A 101 -8.52 7.57 13.76
N ILE A 102 -7.24 7.81 14.01
CA ILE A 102 -6.32 8.50 13.11
C ILE A 102 -5.00 7.77 13.09
N ASN A 103 -4.41 7.65 11.91
CA ASN A 103 -3.10 7.05 11.75
C ASN A 103 -2.42 7.60 10.48
N ALA A 104 -1.18 7.20 10.24
CA ALA A 104 -0.44 7.52 9.03
C ALA A 104 0.51 6.37 8.66
N TYR A 105 1.01 6.38 7.43
CA TYR A 105 2.09 5.53 7.01
C TYR A 105 2.91 6.18 5.90
N THR A 106 4.19 5.83 5.85
CA THR A 106 5.12 6.23 4.79
C THR A 106 5.55 5.02 3.98
N SER A 107 5.59 5.17 2.66
CA SER A 107 6.14 4.20 1.73
C SER A 107 7.29 4.81 0.92
N TYR A 108 7.73 4.11 -0.11
CA TYR A 108 8.75 4.66 -1.01
C TYR A 108 8.25 5.89 -1.79
N ASP A 109 6.99 5.89 -2.25
CA ASP A 109 6.47 6.86 -3.21
C ASP A 109 5.47 7.85 -2.62
N GLN A 110 4.98 7.58 -1.41
CA GLN A 110 3.93 8.38 -0.79
C GLN A 110 3.95 8.31 0.73
N THR A 111 3.42 9.37 1.35
CA THR A 111 3.02 9.41 2.76
C THR A 111 1.52 9.62 2.83
N VAL A 112 0.82 8.86 3.65
CA VAL A 112 -0.64 8.87 3.74
C VAL A 112 -1.06 9.14 5.17
N TYR A 113 -1.94 10.11 5.34
CA TYR A 113 -2.58 10.48 6.61
C TYR A 113 -4.05 10.13 6.51
N HIS A 114 -4.55 9.31 7.41
CA HIS A 114 -5.91 8.83 7.34
C HIS A 114 -6.62 8.91 8.68
N LEU A 115 -7.89 9.26 8.63
CA LEU A 115 -8.78 9.24 9.76
C LEU A 115 -10.17 8.73 9.35
N ALA A 116 -10.83 8.07 10.27
CA ALA A 116 -12.23 7.68 10.13
C ALA A 116 -13.03 8.14 11.31
N VAL A 117 -14.20 8.72 11.07
CA VAL A 117 -15.12 9.23 12.10
C VAL A 117 -16.56 8.86 11.76
N ALA A 118 -17.46 8.91 12.75
CA ALA A 118 -18.89 8.81 12.46
C ALA A 118 -19.33 9.97 11.56
N SER A 119 -20.23 9.72 10.60
CA SER A 119 -20.63 10.68 9.55
C SER A 119 -21.15 12.03 10.08
N ARG A 120 -21.77 12.05 11.28
CA ARG A 120 -22.18 13.29 11.95
C ARG A 120 -21.01 14.21 12.33
N TYR A 121 -19.78 13.70 12.34
CA TYR A 121 -18.55 14.45 12.62
C TYR A 121 -17.73 14.73 11.36
N PHE A 122 -18.35 14.71 10.18
CA PHE A 122 -17.70 15.01 8.91
C PHE A 122 -16.89 16.32 8.96
N ASP A 123 -17.52 17.39 9.42
CA ASP A 123 -16.88 18.71 9.50
C ASP A 123 -15.68 18.71 10.48
N THR A 124 -15.77 17.97 11.58
CA THR A 124 -14.65 17.80 12.53
C THR A 124 -13.49 17.05 11.87
N GLY A 125 -13.76 15.94 11.18
CA GLY A 125 -12.74 15.18 10.46
C GLY A 125 -12.05 16.01 9.36
N LEU A 126 -12.83 16.73 8.57
CA LEU A 126 -12.31 17.63 7.55
C LEU A 126 -11.46 18.77 8.14
N ASP A 127 -11.92 19.38 9.24
CA ASP A 127 -11.18 20.45 9.93
C ASP A 127 -9.84 19.92 10.50
N ILE A 128 -9.83 18.73 11.08
CA ILE A 128 -8.60 18.11 11.60
C ILE A 128 -7.59 17.84 10.48
N ILE A 129 -8.00 17.14 9.42
CA ILE A 129 -7.07 16.78 8.33
C ILE A 129 -6.57 18.02 7.60
N SER A 130 -7.43 18.99 7.34
CA SER A 130 -7.05 20.22 6.64
C SER A 130 -6.14 21.12 7.49
N ASP A 131 -6.35 21.17 8.80
CA ASP A 131 -5.51 21.92 9.73
C ASP A 131 -4.12 21.28 9.87
N ALA A 132 -4.06 19.97 10.08
CA ALA A 132 -2.79 19.23 10.18
C ALA A 132 -1.94 19.38 8.92
N ILE A 133 -2.53 19.19 7.76
CA ILE A 133 -1.81 19.28 6.47
C ILE A 133 -1.29 20.69 6.16
N GLN A 134 -1.98 21.73 6.59
CA GLN A 134 -1.62 23.10 6.23
C GLN A 134 -0.83 23.84 7.32
N ARG A 135 -1.00 23.46 8.60
CA ARG A 135 -0.60 24.28 9.74
C ARG A 135 0.09 23.53 10.89
N SER A 136 0.66 22.35 10.60
CA SER A 136 1.47 21.65 11.60
C SER A 136 2.60 22.53 12.12
N SER A 137 2.76 22.57 13.43
CA SER A 137 3.67 23.48 14.13
C SER A 137 5.11 22.96 14.20
N PHE A 138 5.28 21.65 14.12
CA PHE A 138 6.58 20.97 14.28
C PHE A 138 7.33 21.50 15.51
N ASP A 139 6.69 21.36 16.66
CA ASP A 139 7.26 21.78 17.92
C ASP A 139 8.64 21.15 18.15
N PRO A 140 9.67 21.93 18.52
CA PRO A 140 11.04 21.41 18.63
C PRO A 140 11.22 20.40 19.77
N ASP A 141 10.44 20.52 20.86
CA ASP A 141 10.53 19.57 21.97
C ASP A 141 9.84 18.25 21.60
N GLU A 142 8.73 18.31 20.87
CA GLU A 142 8.09 17.11 20.32
C GLU A 142 8.96 16.46 19.25
N LEU A 143 9.59 17.23 18.35
CA LEU A 143 10.53 16.67 17.36
C LEU A 143 11.64 15.88 18.05
N LYS A 144 12.24 16.44 19.12
CA LYS A 144 13.30 15.73 19.84
C LYS A 144 12.82 14.41 20.42
N LYS A 145 11.59 14.35 20.96
CA LYS A 145 10.99 13.11 21.48
C LYS A 145 10.74 12.10 20.37
N GLU A 146 10.17 12.56 19.24
CA GLU A 146 9.85 11.66 18.12
C GLU A 146 11.10 11.13 17.42
N LEU A 147 12.20 11.89 17.35
CA LEU A 147 13.49 11.37 16.89
C LEU A 147 13.96 10.19 17.74
N GLU A 148 13.83 10.27 19.08
CA GLU A 148 14.17 9.13 19.96
C GLU A 148 13.24 7.93 19.73
N VAL A 149 11.94 8.16 19.47
CA VAL A 149 10.99 7.09 19.13
C VAL A 149 11.40 6.41 17.83
N VAL A 150 11.70 7.16 16.77
CA VAL A 150 12.14 6.61 15.48
C VAL A 150 13.47 5.87 15.60
N LEU A 151 14.41 6.38 16.40
CA LEU A 151 15.67 5.68 16.69
C LEU A 151 15.43 4.34 17.41
N GLU A 152 14.45 4.29 18.34
CA GLU A 152 14.03 3.04 18.97
C GLU A 152 13.41 2.08 17.96
N GLU A 153 12.56 2.56 17.06
CA GLU A 153 11.96 1.73 15.99
C GLU A 153 13.02 1.17 15.04
N ILE A 154 14.06 1.95 14.69
CA ILE A 154 15.20 1.46 13.92
C ILE A 154 15.87 0.30 14.67
N ARG A 155 16.14 0.45 15.98
CA ARG A 155 16.74 -0.59 16.81
C ARG A 155 15.88 -1.84 16.87
N MET A 156 14.57 -1.69 17.13
CA MET A 156 13.63 -2.82 17.09
C MET A 156 13.58 -3.51 15.72
N GLY A 157 13.77 -2.73 14.65
CA GLY A 157 13.88 -3.26 13.29
C GLY A 157 15.16 -4.08 13.08
N GLU A 158 16.28 -3.64 13.66
CA GLU A 158 17.55 -4.39 13.61
C GLU A 158 17.50 -5.68 14.46
N ASP A 159 16.66 -5.74 15.49
CA ASP A 159 16.42 -6.95 16.29
C ASP A 159 15.43 -7.91 15.64
N ASN A 160 14.75 -7.52 14.56
CA ASN A 160 13.78 -8.34 13.85
C ASN A 160 14.38 -8.95 12.57
N PRO A 161 14.60 -10.29 12.52
CA PRO A 161 15.25 -10.93 11.38
C PRO A 161 14.50 -10.74 10.05
N GLY A 162 13.17 -10.70 10.07
CA GLY A 162 12.35 -10.47 8.87
C GLY A 162 12.53 -9.05 8.32
N ARG A 163 12.55 -8.03 9.17
CA ARG A 163 12.82 -6.64 8.78
C ARG A 163 14.24 -6.46 8.26
N LYS A 164 15.22 -7.10 8.91
CA LYS A 164 16.61 -7.16 8.41
C LYS A 164 16.69 -7.78 7.03
N LEU A 165 16.04 -8.92 6.82
CA LEU A 165 16.00 -9.58 5.52
C LEU A 165 15.44 -8.65 4.44
N TYR A 166 14.29 -8.01 4.71
CA TYR A 166 13.67 -7.07 3.79
C TYR A 166 14.61 -5.91 3.43
N LYS A 167 15.21 -5.26 4.42
CA LYS A 167 16.23 -4.21 4.23
C LYS A 167 17.39 -4.69 3.37
N ASN A 168 17.91 -5.91 3.64
CA ASN A 168 19.02 -6.49 2.90
C ASN A 168 18.64 -6.85 1.46
N ILE A 169 17.42 -7.32 1.21
CA ILE A 169 16.91 -7.57 -0.13
C ILE A 169 16.96 -6.27 -0.95
N PHE A 170 16.38 -5.19 -0.45
CA PHE A 170 16.31 -3.92 -1.19
C PHE A 170 17.70 -3.30 -1.40
N SER A 171 18.55 -3.27 -0.38
CA SER A 171 19.92 -2.75 -0.52
C SER A 171 20.80 -3.60 -1.43
N THR A 172 20.48 -4.88 -1.64
CA THR A 172 21.19 -5.78 -2.57
C THR A 172 20.62 -5.67 -3.99
N ALA A 173 19.30 -5.59 -4.13
CA ALA A 173 18.62 -5.47 -5.41
C ALA A 173 18.94 -4.13 -6.09
N TYR A 174 18.87 -3.04 -5.35
CA TYR A 174 19.09 -1.69 -5.89
C TYR A 174 20.46 -1.14 -5.49
N THR A 175 21.21 -0.65 -6.47
CA THR A 175 22.52 -0.02 -6.26
C THR A 175 22.44 1.50 -6.44
N THR A 176 21.61 1.94 -7.37
CA THR A 176 21.51 3.34 -7.77
C THR A 176 20.14 3.91 -7.40
N HIS A 177 19.08 3.15 -7.63
CA HIS A 177 17.72 3.59 -7.39
C HIS A 177 17.46 3.88 -5.89
N PRO A 178 16.70 4.93 -5.53
CA PRO A 178 16.39 5.29 -4.14
C PRO A 178 15.75 4.19 -3.31
N TYR A 179 15.07 3.21 -3.90
CA TYR A 179 14.48 2.07 -3.19
C TYR A 179 15.49 1.22 -2.41
N LYS A 180 16.80 1.40 -2.64
CA LYS A 180 17.84 0.79 -1.82
C LYS A 180 17.83 1.21 -0.35
N ARG A 181 17.25 2.39 -0.04
CA ARG A 181 17.21 2.94 1.32
C ARG A 181 15.96 2.46 2.04
N PRO A 182 16.06 2.08 3.32
CA PRO A 182 14.87 1.76 4.11
C PRO A 182 14.03 3.02 4.32
N VAL A 183 12.71 2.87 4.33
CA VAL A 183 11.76 3.98 4.53
C VAL A 183 12.02 4.70 5.86
N ILE A 184 12.32 3.96 6.92
CA ILE A 184 12.62 4.51 8.24
C ILE A 184 13.94 5.29 8.31
N GLY A 185 14.80 5.19 7.28
CA GLY A 185 16.11 5.80 7.25
C GLY A 185 17.18 5.02 8.04
N PHE A 186 18.22 5.75 8.43
CA PHE A 186 19.37 5.21 9.16
C PHE A 186 19.57 5.98 10.47
N THR A 187 20.08 5.31 11.48
CA THR A 187 20.43 5.94 12.78
C THR A 187 21.27 7.21 12.60
N ASP A 188 22.25 7.17 11.69
CA ASP A 188 23.17 8.28 11.47
C ASP A 188 22.52 9.50 10.80
N THR A 189 21.48 9.31 10.00
CA THR A 189 20.73 10.42 9.40
C THR A 189 19.66 10.93 10.37
N VAL A 190 18.83 10.05 10.91
CA VAL A 190 17.69 10.41 11.77
C VAL A 190 18.11 11.21 13.00
N LYS A 191 19.19 10.82 13.68
CA LYS A 191 19.69 11.55 14.86
C LYS A 191 20.15 12.99 14.58
N THR A 192 20.35 13.36 13.31
CA THR A 192 20.88 14.68 12.92
C THR A 192 19.81 15.63 12.43
N PHE A 193 18.54 15.19 12.28
CA PHE A 193 17.49 16.04 11.74
C PHE A 193 17.19 17.23 12.64
N SER A 194 17.23 18.40 12.04
CA SER A 194 16.85 19.65 12.66
C SER A 194 15.42 20.03 12.29
N ARG A 195 14.78 20.87 13.12
CA ARG A 195 13.47 21.44 12.80
C ARG A 195 13.46 22.19 11.47
N GLU A 196 14.56 22.84 11.10
CA GLU A 196 14.70 23.56 9.84
C GLU A 196 14.58 22.61 8.65
N GLN A 197 15.27 21.46 8.69
CA GLN A 197 15.16 20.43 7.66
C GLN A 197 13.74 19.89 7.54
N ILE A 198 13.06 19.65 8.67
CA ILE A 198 11.65 19.22 8.67
C ILE A 198 10.74 20.29 8.03
N LEU A 199 10.93 21.56 8.36
CA LEU A 199 10.17 22.66 7.76
C LEU A 199 10.45 22.84 6.26
N ASP A 200 11.70 22.62 5.82
CA ASP A 200 12.06 22.69 4.40
C ASP A 200 11.45 21.53 3.62
N PHE A 201 11.44 20.32 4.21
CA PHE A 201 10.74 19.17 3.66
C PHE A 201 9.23 19.44 3.53
N PHE A 202 8.61 20.02 4.56
CA PHE A 202 7.21 20.42 4.54
C PHE A 202 6.90 21.37 3.40
N LYS A 203 7.59 22.50 3.34
CA LYS A 203 7.38 23.54 2.31
C LYS A 203 7.57 23.00 0.89
N LYS A 204 8.47 22.04 0.72
CA LYS A 204 8.80 21.45 -0.58
C LYS A 204 7.73 20.47 -1.05
N TRP A 205 7.27 19.59 -0.18
CA TRP A 205 6.47 18.44 -0.58
C TRP A 205 4.98 18.57 -0.25
N TYR A 206 4.64 19.30 0.82
CA TYR A 206 3.26 19.47 1.30
C TYR A 206 2.63 20.70 0.65
N ILE A 207 2.39 20.58 -0.64
CA ILE A 207 1.76 21.59 -1.49
C ILE A 207 0.53 20.98 -2.16
N PRO A 208 -0.56 21.73 -2.36
CA PRO A 208 -1.84 21.15 -2.79
C PRO A 208 -1.75 20.42 -4.13
N ASN A 209 -1.00 20.92 -5.08
CA ASN A 209 -0.82 20.27 -6.38
C ASN A 209 0.00 18.97 -6.33
N ASN A 210 0.62 18.65 -5.19
CA ASN A 210 1.29 17.37 -4.91
C ASN A 210 0.46 16.41 -4.06
N MET A 211 -0.83 16.72 -3.84
CA MET A 211 -1.69 15.97 -2.91
C MET A 211 -2.96 15.47 -3.55
N VAL A 212 -3.47 14.37 -2.97
CA VAL A 212 -4.77 13.77 -3.29
C VAL A 212 -5.56 13.59 -1.99
N LEU A 213 -6.71 14.23 -1.88
CA LEU A 213 -7.66 13.96 -0.80
C LEU A 213 -8.70 12.98 -1.31
N VAL A 214 -8.82 11.85 -0.62
CA VAL A 214 -9.87 10.85 -0.88
C VAL A 214 -10.82 10.85 0.30
N VAL A 215 -12.13 10.94 0.02
CA VAL A 215 -13.18 10.87 1.04
C VAL A 215 -14.22 9.83 0.59
N VAL A 216 -14.43 8.83 1.44
CA VAL A 216 -15.38 7.74 1.17
C VAL A 216 -16.31 7.58 2.37
N GLY A 217 -17.61 7.46 2.15
CA GLY A 217 -18.57 7.17 3.21
C GLY A 217 -19.89 7.92 3.14
N ASP A 218 -20.52 8.07 4.31
CA ASP A 218 -21.86 8.62 4.47
C ASP A 218 -21.82 10.16 4.57
N PHE A 219 -21.93 10.83 3.44
CA PHE A 219 -22.01 12.28 3.31
C PHE A 219 -22.76 12.68 2.03
N ASP A 220 -23.17 13.94 1.92
CA ASP A 220 -23.67 14.54 0.68
C ASP A 220 -22.49 15.06 -0.14
N LYS A 221 -22.30 14.54 -1.33
CA LYS A 221 -21.14 14.84 -2.21
C LYS A 221 -20.98 16.34 -2.50
N ASN A 222 -22.08 17.05 -2.77
CA ASN A 222 -21.99 18.46 -3.13
C ASN A 222 -21.61 19.32 -1.93
N LYS A 223 -22.21 19.06 -0.76
CA LYS A 223 -21.85 19.75 0.49
C LYS A 223 -20.42 19.46 0.90
N ALA A 224 -19.99 18.20 0.78
CA ALA A 224 -18.63 17.80 1.05
C ALA A 224 -17.61 18.50 0.15
N LEU A 225 -17.89 18.57 -1.16
CA LEU A 225 -17.02 19.27 -2.11
C LEU A 225 -16.92 20.77 -1.78
N ASP A 226 -18.01 21.43 -1.44
CA ASP A 226 -18.01 22.84 -1.08
C ASP A 226 -17.26 23.08 0.23
N ALA A 227 -17.44 22.22 1.24
CA ALA A 227 -16.69 22.26 2.50
C ALA A 227 -15.17 22.08 2.25
N ILE A 228 -14.79 21.11 1.44
CA ILE A 228 -13.39 20.85 1.06
C ILE A 228 -12.79 22.06 0.34
N LYS A 229 -13.48 22.62 -0.65
CA LYS A 229 -13.02 23.85 -1.35
C LYS A 229 -12.76 24.99 -0.37
N ASN A 230 -13.67 25.19 0.59
CA ASN A 230 -13.52 26.24 1.60
C ASN A 230 -12.33 25.97 2.55
N SER A 231 -12.11 24.71 2.96
CA SER A 231 -11.03 24.34 3.88
C SER A 231 -9.64 24.48 3.26
N PHE A 232 -9.52 24.36 1.94
CA PHE A 232 -8.24 24.41 1.20
C PHE A 232 -8.08 25.63 0.29
N LYS A 233 -9.00 26.61 0.30
CA LYS A 233 -8.95 27.79 -0.58
C LYS A 233 -7.69 28.65 -0.45
N ASP A 234 -7.14 28.73 0.76
CA ASP A 234 -5.95 29.52 1.07
C ASP A 234 -4.65 28.72 0.98
N PHE A 235 -4.74 27.42 0.73
CA PHE A 235 -3.57 26.56 0.54
C PHE A 235 -2.98 26.77 -0.85
N LYS A 236 -1.81 27.44 -0.91
CA LYS A 236 -1.23 27.91 -2.16
C LYS A 236 -0.40 26.84 -2.86
N PRO A 237 -0.55 26.66 -4.19
CA PRO A 237 0.31 25.77 -4.95
C PRO A 237 1.74 26.33 -5.04
N ALA A 238 2.68 25.41 -5.29
CA ALA A 238 4.07 25.73 -5.56
C ALA A 238 4.57 24.91 -6.77
N PRO A 239 5.75 25.23 -7.31
CA PRO A 239 6.34 24.44 -8.39
C PRO A 239 6.46 22.97 -8.02
N GLU A 240 6.22 22.09 -8.99
CA GLU A 240 6.32 20.65 -8.83
C GLU A 240 7.71 20.23 -8.35
N PRO A 241 7.87 19.58 -7.19
CA PRO A 241 9.17 19.28 -6.62
C PRO A 241 9.83 18.04 -7.20
N HIS A 242 9.08 17.16 -7.88
CA HIS A 242 9.59 15.90 -8.40
C HIS A 242 10.63 16.12 -9.49
N LYS A 243 11.67 15.30 -9.40
CA LYS A 243 12.71 15.17 -10.42
C LYS A 243 12.79 13.71 -10.84
N PRO A 244 13.19 13.41 -12.08
CA PRO A 244 13.46 12.05 -12.49
C PRO A 244 14.43 11.38 -11.52
N ARG A 245 14.08 10.21 -11.03
CA ARG A 245 14.96 9.41 -10.17
C ARG A 245 15.97 8.65 -11.05
N PRO A 246 17.17 8.36 -10.52
CA PRO A 246 18.15 7.57 -11.25
C PRO A 246 17.60 6.15 -11.45
N ALA A 247 17.56 5.68 -12.71
CA ALA A 247 17.14 4.32 -13.03
C ALA A 247 18.13 3.29 -12.47
N GLU A 248 17.63 2.16 -11.98
CA GLU A 248 18.48 1.04 -11.62
C GLU A 248 19.03 0.38 -12.90
N PRO A 249 20.34 0.18 -13.02
CA PRO A 249 20.90 -0.50 -14.17
C PRO A 249 20.48 -1.97 -14.19
N SER A 250 20.33 -2.54 -15.42
CA SER A 250 20.01 -3.95 -15.56
C SER A 250 21.05 -4.84 -14.88
N GLN A 251 20.59 -5.75 -14.06
CA GLN A 251 21.43 -6.72 -13.36
C GLN A 251 22.05 -7.72 -14.36
N LYS A 252 23.37 -7.89 -14.31
CA LYS A 252 24.12 -8.78 -15.22
C LYS A 252 24.58 -10.06 -14.54
N GLU A 253 24.65 -10.09 -13.25
CA GLU A 253 25.17 -11.22 -12.47
C GLU A 253 24.41 -11.36 -11.14
N LEU A 254 24.47 -12.57 -10.57
CA LEU A 254 23.86 -12.85 -9.28
C LEU A 254 24.54 -11.98 -8.19
N LYS A 255 23.70 -11.28 -7.42
CA LYS A 255 24.11 -10.58 -6.21
C LYS A 255 23.73 -11.42 -5.00
N THR A 256 24.61 -11.50 -4.01
CA THR A 256 24.35 -12.22 -2.75
C THR A 256 24.74 -11.35 -1.56
N ASN A 257 23.97 -11.45 -0.50
CA ASN A 257 24.25 -10.86 0.80
C ASN A 257 24.03 -11.95 1.86
N ILE A 258 25.03 -12.18 2.70
CA ILE A 258 24.96 -13.12 3.81
C ILE A 258 25.29 -12.34 5.08
N ALA A 259 24.33 -12.30 6.00
CA ALA A 259 24.50 -11.73 7.32
C ALA A 259 24.41 -12.83 8.38
N GLU A 260 25.29 -12.78 9.37
CA GLU A 260 25.25 -13.68 10.53
C GLU A 260 24.63 -12.95 11.71
N ASP A 261 23.75 -13.65 12.45
CA ASP A 261 23.08 -13.11 13.61
C ASP A 261 22.76 -14.22 14.63
N GLU A 262 22.55 -13.86 15.89
CA GLU A 262 22.14 -14.79 16.95
C GLU A 262 20.64 -15.08 16.89
N ILE A 263 20.20 -15.82 15.86
CA ILE A 263 18.81 -16.18 15.61
C ILE A 263 18.60 -17.70 15.56
N LYS A 264 17.39 -18.16 15.85
CA LYS A 264 17.07 -19.58 15.88
C LYS A 264 16.92 -20.20 14.50
N GLU A 265 16.50 -19.41 13.52
CA GLU A 265 16.16 -19.87 12.18
C GLU A 265 16.86 -19.01 11.13
N THR A 266 17.28 -19.63 10.03
CA THR A 266 17.81 -18.89 8.88
C THR A 266 16.66 -18.26 8.11
N HIS A 267 16.76 -17.00 7.82
CA HIS A 267 15.87 -16.25 6.93
C HIS A 267 16.49 -16.15 5.54
N LEU A 268 15.81 -16.70 4.55
CA LEU A 268 16.20 -16.69 3.14
C LEU A 268 15.31 -15.76 2.35
N GLY A 269 15.90 -14.86 1.56
CA GLY A 269 15.21 -14.02 0.58
C GLY A 269 15.82 -14.19 -0.80
N MET A 270 14.98 -14.37 -1.81
CA MET A 270 15.36 -14.33 -3.23
C MET A 270 14.56 -13.24 -3.90
N ALA A 271 15.21 -12.36 -4.67
CA ALA A 271 14.55 -11.24 -5.32
C ALA A 271 14.87 -11.19 -6.82
N PHE A 272 13.87 -10.81 -7.60
CA PHE A 272 13.94 -10.64 -9.05
C PHE A 272 13.35 -9.29 -9.40
N HIS A 273 14.04 -8.49 -10.21
CA HIS A 273 13.50 -7.23 -10.71
C HIS A 273 12.27 -7.46 -11.58
N ILE A 274 11.23 -6.68 -11.33
CA ILE A 274 9.98 -6.68 -12.08
C ILE A 274 9.63 -5.25 -12.49
N PRO A 275 8.78 -5.06 -13.52
CA PRO A 275 8.33 -3.73 -13.91
C PRO A 275 7.48 -3.04 -12.83
N GLU A 276 7.21 -1.76 -13.07
CA GLU A 276 6.33 -0.92 -12.26
C GLU A 276 4.85 -1.34 -12.37
N MET A 277 4.02 -0.84 -11.45
CA MET A 277 2.59 -1.17 -11.35
C MET A 277 1.81 -0.99 -12.66
N SER A 278 2.12 0.06 -13.43
CA SER A 278 1.38 0.37 -14.68
C SER A 278 1.75 -0.52 -15.86
N HIS A 279 2.76 -1.39 -15.73
CA HIS A 279 3.18 -2.28 -16.80
C HIS A 279 2.17 -3.42 -17.01
N PRO A 280 1.89 -3.83 -18.26
CA PRO A 280 0.92 -4.90 -18.53
C PRO A 280 1.29 -6.27 -17.94
N ASP A 281 2.57 -6.56 -17.71
CA ASP A 281 3.01 -7.80 -17.09
C ASP A 281 2.67 -7.88 -15.59
N THR A 282 2.27 -6.78 -14.94
CA THR A 282 1.91 -6.77 -13.51
C THR A 282 0.81 -7.76 -13.21
N TYR A 283 -0.18 -7.88 -14.07
CA TYR A 283 -1.28 -8.83 -13.89
C TYR A 283 -0.80 -10.29 -13.88
N VAL A 284 0.14 -10.62 -14.80
CA VAL A 284 0.74 -11.96 -14.91
C VAL A 284 1.61 -12.24 -13.68
N ILE A 285 2.39 -11.25 -13.25
CA ILE A 285 3.28 -11.35 -12.09
C ILE A 285 2.49 -11.58 -10.79
N ASP A 286 1.34 -10.90 -10.60
CA ASP A 286 0.49 -11.09 -9.42
C ASP A 286 -0.15 -12.48 -9.43
N VAL A 287 -0.63 -12.95 -10.59
CA VAL A 287 -1.13 -14.32 -10.75
C VAL A 287 -0.03 -15.35 -10.46
N LEU A 288 1.18 -15.12 -10.97
CA LEU A 288 2.34 -15.96 -10.72
C LEU A 288 2.69 -16.01 -9.22
N ALA A 289 2.67 -14.85 -8.53
CA ALA A 289 2.91 -14.79 -7.10
C ALA A 289 1.88 -15.64 -6.33
N ASN A 290 0.60 -15.55 -6.70
CA ASN A 290 -0.45 -16.32 -6.06
C ASN A 290 -0.25 -17.84 -6.28
N ILE A 291 0.04 -18.28 -7.49
CA ILE A 291 0.28 -19.69 -7.81
C ILE A 291 1.51 -20.24 -7.09
N LEU A 292 2.60 -19.47 -7.10
CA LEU A 292 3.87 -19.92 -6.54
C LEU A 292 3.84 -20.03 -5.02
N GLY A 293 3.43 -18.99 -4.29
CA GLY A 293 3.69 -18.96 -2.86
C GLY A 293 2.66 -18.24 -1.99
N GLN A 294 1.46 -17.91 -2.49
CA GLN A 294 0.42 -17.33 -1.66
C GLN A 294 -0.61 -18.39 -1.24
N GLY A 295 -0.73 -18.59 0.08
CA GLY A 295 -1.61 -19.56 0.67
C GLY A 295 -1.08 -21.02 0.65
N GLU A 296 -1.72 -21.86 1.45
CA GLU A 296 -1.25 -23.23 1.69
C GLU A 296 -1.33 -24.17 0.49
N SER A 297 -2.15 -23.84 -0.49
CA SER A 297 -2.32 -24.62 -1.72
C SER A 297 -1.37 -24.19 -2.86
N SER A 298 -0.45 -23.26 -2.61
CA SER A 298 0.54 -22.81 -3.55
C SER A 298 1.65 -23.84 -3.78
N ARG A 299 2.34 -23.76 -4.92
CA ARG A 299 3.33 -24.76 -5.33
C ARG A 299 4.49 -24.88 -4.37
N LEU A 300 5.08 -23.75 -3.96
CA LEU A 300 6.21 -23.76 -3.02
C LEU A 300 5.80 -24.28 -1.65
N TYR A 301 4.62 -23.88 -1.15
CA TYR A 301 4.11 -24.39 0.12
C TYR A 301 3.94 -25.91 0.06
N GLN A 302 3.21 -26.43 -0.92
CA GLN A 302 2.95 -27.86 -1.07
C GLN A 302 4.21 -28.67 -1.39
N GLY A 303 5.09 -28.14 -2.27
CA GLY A 303 6.27 -28.86 -2.73
C GLY A 303 7.43 -28.83 -1.74
N ILE A 304 7.73 -27.67 -1.18
CA ILE A 304 8.95 -27.44 -0.39
C ILE A 304 8.67 -27.57 1.10
N LYS A 305 7.55 -26.99 1.59
CA LYS A 305 7.20 -27.09 3.01
C LYS A 305 6.55 -28.43 3.34
N GLU A 306 5.41 -28.78 2.73
CA GLU A 306 4.64 -29.97 3.13
C GLU A 306 5.32 -31.28 2.72
N LYS A 307 5.70 -31.43 1.44
CA LYS A 307 6.25 -32.69 0.95
C LYS A 307 7.71 -32.90 1.34
N GLN A 308 8.55 -31.88 1.18
CA GLN A 308 9.99 -32.01 1.41
C GLN A 308 10.45 -31.58 2.80
N GLN A 309 9.63 -30.81 3.52
CA GLN A 309 9.92 -30.31 4.87
C GLN A 309 11.26 -29.57 4.97
N LEU A 310 11.61 -28.81 3.93
CA LEU A 310 12.87 -28.06 3.86
C LEU A 310 12.78 -26.70 4.58
N VAL A 311 11.57 -26.18 4.76
CA VAL A 311 11.32 -24.85 5.31
C VAL A 311 10.23 -24.88 6.37
N HIS A 312 10.27 -23.94 7.32
CA HIS A 312 9.21 -23.71 8.30
C HIS A 312 8.10 -22.84 7.71
N SER A 313 8.49 -21.85 6.90
CA SER A 313 7.57 -21.01 6.14
C SER A 313 8.16 -20.69 4.77
N ILE A 314 7.29 -20.47 3.78
CA ILE A 314 7.67 -19.99 2.46
C ILE A 314 6.51 -19.22 1.87
N SER A 315 6.81 -18.08 1.26
CA SER A 315 5.84 -17.22 0.58
C SER A 315 6.47 -16.43 -0.54
N THR A 316 5.64 -15.93 -1.45
CA THR A 316 6.04 -15.02 -2.52
C THR A 316 5.24 -13.73 -2.45
N TYR A 317 5.84 -12.66 -2.93
CA TYR A 317 5.20 -11.37 -3.01
C TYR A 317 5.75 -10.58 -4.20
N ALA A 318 4.87 -9.95 -4.97
CA ALA A 318 5.24 -9.00 -6.00
C ALA A 318 5.03 -7.59 -5.44
N MET A 319 6.11 -6.84 -5.33
CA MET A 319 6.06 -5.43 -4.96
C MET A 319 6.20 -4.59 -6.22
N THR A 320 5.10 -4.00 -6.65
CA THR A 320 4.98 -3.17 -7.85
C THR A 320 4.71 -1.71 -7.45
N PRO A 321 5.75 -0.94 -7.05
CA PRO A 321 5.61 0.47 -6.74
C PRO A 321 5.47 1.32 -8.02
N LYS A 322 5.58 2.65 -7.89
CA LYS A 322 5.50 3.59 -9.01
C LYS A 322 6.59 3.39 -10.07
N GLU A 323 7.75 2.91 -9.67
CA GLU A 323 8.89 2.58 -10.55
C GLU A 323 9.25 1.09 -10.42
N PRO A 324 10.11 0.52 -11.27
CA PRO A 324 10.38 -0.93 -11.28
C PRO A 324 10.66 -1.51 -9.90
N GLY A 325 9.92 -2.56 -9.58
CA GLY A 325 9.90 -3.20 -8.28
C GLY A 325 10.64 -4.53 -8.21
N VAL A 326 10.26 -5.35 -7.25
CA VAL A 326 10.85 -6.68 -7.04
C VAL A 326 9.79 -7.72 -6.74
N PHE A 327 9.92 -8.88 -7.37
CA PHE A 327 9.28 -10.12 -6.96
C PHE A 327 10.23 -10.82 -6.01
N PHE A 328 9.76 -11.24 -4.85
CA PHE A 328 10.60 -11.96 -3.90
C PHE A 328 9.95 -13.21 -3.33
N VAL A 329 10.80 -14.17 -3.02
CA VAL A 329 10.48 -15.39 -2.29
C VAL A 329 11.15 -15.29 -0.93
N ASN A 330 10.36 -15.40 0.13
CA ASN A 330 10.84 -15.43 1.50
C ASN A 330 10.63 -16.80 2.11
N ALA A 331 11.61 -17.28 2.87
CA ALA A 331 11.47 -18.52 3.62
C ALA A 331 12.20 -18.46 4.97
N THR A 332 11.69 -19.20 5.95
CA THR A 332 12.40 -19.51 7.20
C THR A 332 12.72 -21.00 7.23
N LEU A 333 13.93 -21.35 7.63
CA LEU A 333 14.45 -22.71 7.50
C LEU A 333 15.65 -22.99 8.41
N GLU A 334 16.06 -24.24 8.52
CA GLU A 334 17.36 -24.59 9.08
C GLU A 334 18.48 -24.32 8.05
N ALA A 335 19.60 -23.73 8.48
CA ALA A 335 20.73 -23.34 7.61
C ALA A 335 21.19 -24.44 6.64
N LYS A 336 21.21 -25.70 7.10
CA LYS A 336 21.60 -26.86 6.27
C LYS A 336 20.73 -27.05 5.04
N ASN A 337 19.48 -26.56 5.06
CA ASN A 337 18.49 -26.70 3.98
C ASN A 337 18.58 -25.56 2.96
N ALA A 338 19.31 -24.45 3.24
CA ALA A 338 19.26 -23.23 2.43
C ALA A 338 19.58 -23.50 0.94
N LYS A 339 20.69 -24.19 0.65
CA LYS A 339 21.09 -24.50 -0.72
C LYS A 339 20.01 -25.28 -1.46
N ARG A 340 19.48 -26.33 -0.83
CA ARG A 340 18.47 -27.18 -1.43
C ARG A 340 17.15 -26.43 -1.63
N THR A 341 16.78 -25.57 -0.70
CA THR A 341 15.58 -24.73 -0.85
C THR A 341 15.71 -23.80 -2.04
N ILE A 342 16.87 -23.12 -2.22
CA ILE A 342 17.12 -22.28 -3.39
C ILE A 342 16.98 -23.07 -4.69
N GLU A 343 17.59 -24.27 -4.77
CA GLU A 343 17.52 -25.15 -5.95
C GLU A 343 16.08 -25.57 -6.26
N GLU A 344 15.29 -25.95 -5.25
CA GLU A 344 13.89 -26.34 -5.44
C GLU A 344 12.98 -25.16 -5.79
N VAL A 345 13.20 -23.97 -5.24
CA VAL A 345 12.48 -22.74 -5.63
C VAL A 345 12.75 -22.42 -7.10
N LEU A 346 14.02 -22.40 -7.52
CA LEU A 346 14.38 -22.13 -8.91
C LEU A 346 13.80 -23.19 -9.85
N LYS A 347 13.86 -24.46 -9.47
CA LYS A 347 13.28 -25.56 -10.23
C LYS A 347 11.77 -25.39 -10.43
N GLU A 348 11.05 -24.94 -9.40
CA GLU A 348 9.61 -24.69 -9.52
C GLU A 348 9.30 -23.51 -10.44
N ILE A 349 10.07 -22.41 -10.34
CA ILE A 349 9.96 -21.27 -11.26
C ILE A 349 10.22 -21.71 -12.70
N TYR A 350 11.28 -22.47 -12.94
CA TYR A 350 11.58 -23.02 -14.29
C TYR A 350 10.54 -24.02 -14.75
N SER A 351 9.94 -24.80 -13.83
CA SER A 351 8.86 -25.72 -14.16
C SER A 351 7.63 -24.98 -14.70
N ILE A 352 7.25 -23.86 -14.08
CA ILE A 352 6.16 -23.04 -14.61
C ILE A 352 6.50 -22.52 -16.00
N LYS A 353 7.71 -21.98 -16.20
CA LYS A 353 8.16 -21.47 -17.49
C LYS A 353 8.09 -22.50 -18.62
N HIS A 354 8.38 -23.77 -18.34
CA HIS A 354 8.46 -24.80 -19.37
C HIS A 354 7.19 -25.64 -19.51
N ASN A 355 6.48 -25.88 -18.42
CA ASN A 355 5.31 -26.77 -18.37
C ASN A 355 3.99 -26.02 -18.22
N GLY A 356 4.05 -24.70 -17.99
CA GLY A 356 2.87 -23.87 -17.71
C GLY A 356 2.24 -24.18 -16.37
N VAL A 357 1.01 -23.72 -16.23
CA VAL A 357 0.15 -23.92 -15.06
C VAL A 357 -1.14 -24.62 -15.47
N SER A 358 -1.72 -25.39 -14.56
CA SER A 358 -3.02 -26.03 -14.82
C SER A 358 -4.16 -24.98 -14.83
N VAL A 359 -5.23 -25.30 -15.54
CA VAL A 359 -6.45 -24.48 -15.56
C VAL A 359 -6.99 -24.25 -14.14
N THR A 360 -6.89 -25.27 -13.27
CA THR A 360 -7.36 -25.18 -11.88
C THR A 360 -6.52 -24.21 -11.06
N GLU A 361 -5.19 -24.24 -11.17
CA GLU A 361 -4.29 -23.30 -10.48
C GLU A 361 -4.53 -21.87 -10.95
N LEU A 362 -4.60 -21.67 -12.27
CA LEU A 362 -4.86 -20.36 -12.85
C LEU A 362 -6.21 -19.78 -12.41
N SER A 363 -7.28 -20.58 -12.49
CA SER A 363 -8.61 -20.14 -12.10
C SER A 363 -8.68 -19.81 -10.60
N LYS A 364 -8.02 -20.60 -9.74
CA LYS A 364 -7.95 -20.35 -8.31
C LYS A 364 -7.18 -19.07 -8.01
N ALA A 365 -6.02 -18.86 -8.64
CA ALA A 365 -5.21 -17.66 -8.41
C ALA A 365 -5.97 -16.38 -8.80
N LYS A 366 -6.67 -16.38 -9.94
CA LYS A 366 -7.52 -15.27 -10.36
C LYS A 366 -8.63 -15.00 -9.36
N LEU A 367 -9.32 -16.05 -8.89
CA LEU A 367 -10.40 -15.92 -7.91
C LEU A 367 -9.89 -15.37 -6.56
N ASN A 368 -8.71 -15.81 -6.11
CA ASN A 368 -8.10 -15.30 -4.89
C ASN A 368 -7.80 -13.80 -5.01
N LEU A 369 -7.14 -13.39 -6.10
CA LEU A 369 -6.82 -11.97 -6.34
C LEU A 369 -8.07 -11.10 -6.45
N GLU A 370 -9.11 -11.60 -7.15
CA GLU A 370 -10.40 -10.90 -7.21
C GLU A 370 -11.06 -10.79 -5.83
N SER A 371 -11.01 -11.86 -5.04
CA SER A 371 -11.57 -11.87 -3.69
C SER A 371 -10.83 -10.91 -2.76
N ASP A 372 -9.50 -10.94 -2.74
CA ASP A 372 -8.67 -10.04 -1.94
C ASP A 372 -8.95 -8.58 -2.32
N PHE A 373 -9.02 -8.30 -3.63
CA PHE A 373 -9.37 -6.98 -4.14
C PHE A 373 -10.75 -6.47 -3.68
N VAL A 374 -11.74 -7.36 -3.60
CA VAL A 374 -13.09 -7.03 -3.12
C VAL A 374 -13.09 -6.83 -1.60
N TYR A 375 -12.38 -7.69 -0.85
CA TYR A 375 -12.31 -7.58 0.62
C TYR A 375 -11.64 -6.28 1.09
N GLU A 376 -10.61 -5.81 0.39
CA GLU A 376 -9.98 -4.53 0.71
C GLU A 376 -10.98 -3.34 0.64
N ARG A 377 -12.05 -3.47 -0.15
CA ARG A 377 -13.08 -2.43 -0.36
C ARG A 377 -14.26 -2.49 0.60
N GLU A 378 -14.32 -3.48 1.48
CA GLU A 378 -15.47 -3.66 2.39
C GLU A 378 -15.60 -2.52 3.40
N THR A 379 -14.48 -1.92 3.80
CA THR A 379 -14.46 -0.76 4.69
C THR A 379 -14.33 0.55 3.91
N MET A 380 -14.89 1.65 4.46
CA MET A 380 -14.73 2.98 3.85
C MET A 380 -13.26 3.39 3.76
N GLU A 381 -12.46 2.98 4.75
CA GLU A 381 -11.02 3.24 4.78
C GLU A 381 -10.27 2.43 3.73
N GLY A 382 -10.49 1.12 3.64
CA GLY A 382 -9.88 0.29 2.62
C GLY A 382 -10.23 0.78 1.21
N ARG A 383 -11.50 1.19 1.01
CA ARG A 383 -11.93 1.78 -0.26
C ARG A 383 -11.22 3.11 -0.57
N ALA A 384 -11.09 4.00 0.41
CA ALA A 384 -10.36 5.26 0.25
C ALA A 384 -8.87 5.01 -0.03
N GLY A 385 -8.27 4.04 0.65
CA GLY A 385 -6.89 3.61 0.45
C GLY A 385 -6.64 3.12 -0.97
N GLN A 386 -7.50 2.25 -1.48
CA GLN A 386 -7.38 1.70 -2.82
C GLN A 386 -7.49 2.78 -3.91
N LEU A 387 -8.49 3.68 -3.82
CA LEU A 387 -8.65 4.79 -4.77
C LEU A 387 -7.44 5.72 -4.78
N GLY A 388 -6.95 6.09 -3.61
CA GLY A 388 -5.79 6.97 -3.50
C GLY A 388 -4.50 6.31 -3.96
N HIS A 389 -4.32 5.03 -3.64
CA HIS A 389 -3.17 4.25 -4.09
C HIS A 389 -3.08 4.19 -5.62
N PHE A 390 -4.17 3.87 -6.31
CA PHE A 390 -4.18 3.85 -7.77
C PHE A 390 -3.95 5.24 -8.37
N GLU A 391 -4.57 6.29 -7.79
CA GLU A 391 -4.34 7.66 -8.25
C GLU A 391 -2.88 8.10 -8.12
N VAL A 392 -2.20 7.71 -7.04
CA VAL A 392 -0.83 8.14 -6.78
C VAL A 392 0.20 7.25 -7.48
N THR A 393 0.00 5.93 -7.49
CA THR A 393 0.97 4.96 -8.00
C THR A 393 0.80 4.70 -9.49
N ALA A 394 -0.43 4.40 -9.93
CA ALA A 394 -0.73 4.17 -11.35
C ALA A 394 -1.07 5.45 -12.13
N GLY A 395 -1.34 6.57 -11.42
CA GLY A 395 -1.66 7.86 -12.03
C GLY A 395 -3.13 8.05 -12.38
N ASP A 396 -3.99 7.04 -12.25
CA ASP A 396 -5.42 7.11 -12.51
C ASP A 396 -6.21 6.08 -11.71
N ILE A 397 -7.32 6.50 -11.09
CA ILE A 397 -8.29 5.60 -10.43
C ILE A 397 -8.91 4.58 -11.38
N ALA A 398 -8.95 4.87 -12.68
CA ALA A 398 -9.44 3.92 -13.70
C ALA A 398 -8.59 2.65 -13.77
N TYR A 399 -7.37 2.65 -13.23
CA TYR A 399 -6.52 1.46 -13.12
C TYR A 399 -7.18 0.34 -12.32
N GLU A 400 -8.06 0.65 -11.37
CA GLU A 400 -8.87 -0.32 -10.65
C GLU A 400 -9.61 -1.30 -11.60
N LYS A 401 -10.30 -0.76 -12.58
CA LYS A 401 -11.03 -1.57 -13.57
C LYS A 401 -10.05 -2.30 -14.49
N GLN A 402 -9.00 -1.63 -14.91
CA GLN A 402 -7.97 -2.22 -15.78
C GLN A 402 -7.28 -3.40 -15.09
N TYR A 403 -7.03 -3.31 -13.77
CA TYR A 403 -6.41 -4.37 -13.00
C TYR A 403 -7.27 -5.65 -12.99
N LEU A 404 -8.56 -5.54 -12.63
CA LEU A 404 -9.47 -6.69 -12.61
C LEU A 404 -9.65 -7.30 -14.01
N GLU A 405 -9.81 -6.46 -15.04
CA GLU A 405 -9.88 -6.94 -16.43
C GLU A 405 -8.56 -7.60 -16.87
N GLY A 406 -7.43 -7.04 -16.46
CA GLY A 406 -6.10 -7.61 -16.73
C GLY A 406 -5.95 -8.99 -16.11
N ILE A 407 -6.19 -9.13 -14.81
CA ILE A 407 -6.17 -10.42 -14.11
C ILE A 407 -7.08 -11.45 -14.79
N SER A 408 -8.31 -11.06 -15.16
CA SER A 408 -9.27 -11.97 -15.81
C SER A 408 -8.76 -12.53 -17.15
N LYS A 409 -7.96 -11.76 -17.88
CA LYS A 409 -7.44 -12.11 -19.21
C LYS A 409 -6.16 -12.94 -19.18
N VAL A 410 -5.43 -12.99 -18.07
CA VAL A 410 -4.18 -13.78 -17.97
C VAL A 410 -4.45 -15.23 -18.39
N THR A 411 -3.59 -15.79 -19.21
CA THR A 411 -3.64 -17.18 -19.69
C THR A 411 -2.46 -17.99 -19.18
N SER A 412 -2.45 -19.29 -19.42
CA SER A 412 -1.30 -20.13 -19.09
C SER A 412 -0.11 -19.93 -20.04
N GLU A 413 -0.32 -19.26 -21.17
CA GLU A 413 0.71 -18.94 -22.15
C GLU A 413 1.51 -17.68 -21.78
N ASP A 414 0.88 -16.75 -21.02
CA ASP A 414 1.53 -15.55 -20.50
C ASP A 414 2.57 -15.90 -19.43
#